data_ff312b9de139e27ef8c4930b91108e1b
#
_entry.id   ff312b9de139e27ef8c4930b91108e1b
#
_cell.length_a   1.000
_cell.length_b   1.000
_cell.length_c   1.000
_cell.angle_alpha   90.00
_cell.angle_beta   90.00
_cell.angle_gamma   90.00
#
_symmetry.space_group_name_H-M   'P 1'
#
loop_
_entity.id
_entity.type
_entity.pdbx_description
1 polymer ?
#
loop_
_entity_poly.entity_id
_entity_poly.type
_entity_poly.pdbx_seq_one_letter_code
_entity_poly.pdbx_strand_id
1 'polypeptide(L)'
;MDIPQKNIAHAYQTGIGLPDRDYYFKTDSSTVAIQESYKKLIATLFQLTGSNAIEAQKNANLVYSIDKQLAVSHKTRVELRDVQANYNKMAVTDLARRHPNIGWVELLQHLGAQTDSINVGQPAYYDALNKLLKTIPIQNWKVYLKVYSIGRYSEDLSKPFVAASFEYTKVVSGQAVQKSRGEKMASAVDNYLGEALGQLYVKKYFSEDAKKRMLVLVNNLQKAYAARIEKLEWMSTDTKAKAKEKLFAITKKIGYPDKWKDYDKVQIDRDHYFENIVSASGAAYQR
;
A
#
# COMPACT_ATOMS: atom_id res chain seq x y z
N MET A 1 -8.32 -13.01 16.25
CA MET A 1 -7.02 -13.56 15.81
C MET A 1 -6.78 -14.82 16.63
N ASP A 2 -6.79 -15.97 15.98
CA ASP A 2 -6.81 -17.24 16.72
C ASP A 2 -5.44 -17.66 17.26
N ILE A 3 -4.34 -17.18 16.66
CA ILE A 3 -2.97 -17.55 17.05
C ILE A 3 -2.05 -16.32 16.89
N PRO A 4 -1.84 -15.52 17.95
CA PRO A 4 -1.09 -14.26 17.86
C PRO A 4 0.41 -14.43 17.51
N GLN A 5 0.94 -15.64 17.63
CA GLN A 5 2.35 -15.96 17.33
C GLN A 5 2.58 -16.36 15.87
N LYS A 6 1.53 -16.49 15.06
CA LYS A 6 1.64 -16.85 13.64
C LYS A 6 1.22 -15.69 12.74
N ASN A 7 2.03 -15.38 11.76
CA ASN A 7 1.64 -14.50 10.68
C ASN A 7 0.65 -15.20 9.75
N ILE A 8 -0.34 -14.47 9.26
CA ILE A 8 -1.28 -14.93 8.24
C ILE A 8 -1.19 -14.01 7.02
N ALA A 9 -1.20 -14.57 5.83
CA ALA A 9 -1.30 -13.78 4.61
C ALA A 9 -2.67 -13.10 4.52
N HIS A 10 -2.70 -11.87 4.04
CA HIS A 10 -3.93 -11.09 3.87
C HIS A 10 -4.12 -10.73 2.41
N ALA A 11 -5.34 -10.94 1.90
CA ALA A 11 -5.78 -10.52 0.59
C ALA A 11 -6.86 -9.44 0.74
N TYR A 12 -6.58 -8.23 0.22
CA TYR A 12 -7.47 -7.08 0.30
C TYR A 12 -7.92 -6.61 -1.07
N GLN A 13 -9.06 -5.89 -1.12
CA GLN A 13 -9.52 -5.22 -2.33
C GLN A 13 -8.49 -4.22 -2.86
N THR A 14 -8.33 -4.17 -4.19
CA THR A 14 -7.38 -3.29 -4.87
C THR A 14 -7.75 -3.15 -6.36
N GLY A 15 -6.88 -2.56 -7.17
CA GLY A 15 -7.08 -2.52 -8.63
C GLY A 15 -8.01 -1.40 -9.09
N ILE A 16 -8.06 -0.28 -8.35
CA ILE A 16 -8.73 0.96 -8.79
C ILE A 16 -7.74 2.12 -8.72
N GLY A 17 -7.79 3.02 -9.70
CA GLY A 17 -6.82 4.10 -9.81
C GLY A 17 -7.28 5.42 -9.16
N LEU A 18 -8.58 5.61 -8.92
CA LEU A 18 -9.08 6.71 -8.12
C LEU A 18 -8.90 6.44 -6.61
N PRO A 19 -8.91 7.45 -5.73
CA PRO A 19 -8.56 7.32 -4.31
C PRO A 19 -9.39 6.29 -3.53
N ASP A 20 -10.66 6.10 -3.89
CA ASP A 20 -11.54 5.03 -3.38
C ASP A 20 -12.75 4.82 -4.30
N ARG A 21 -13.59 3.83 -3.94
CA ARG A 21 -14.77 3.45 -4.74
C ARG A 21 -15.74 4.61 -4.99
N ASP A 22 -15.92 5.51 -4.03
CA ASP A 22 -16.95 6.56 -4.09
C ASP A 22 -16.67 7.55 -5.22
N TYR A 23 -15.40 7.76 -5.56
CA TYR A 23 -14.99 8.60 -6.68
C TYR A 23 -15.49 8.11 -8.06
N TYR A 24 -15.91 6.85 -8.20
CA TYR A 24 -16.49 6.33 -9.45
C TYR A 24 -17.99 6.56 -9.57
N PHE A 25 -18.67 6.92 -8.48
CA PHE A 25 -20.14 6.99 -8.41
C PHE A 25 -20.68 8.36 -8.08
N LYS A 26 -19.93 9.20 -7.38
CA LYS A 26 -20.32 10.58 -7.09
C LYS A 26 -20.32 11.45 -8.36
N THR A 27 -21.25 12.40 -8.39
CA THR A 27 -21.53 13.27 -9.55
C THR A 27 -21.38 14.75 -9.26
N ASP A 28 -20.88 15.12 -8.07
CA ASP A 28 -20.55 16.51 -7.76
C ASP A 28 -19.38 17.00 -8.63
N SER A 29 -19.32 18.31 -8.85
CA SER A 29 -18.38 18.92 -9.80
C SER A 29 -16.91 18.60 -9.48
N SER A 30 -16.54 18.53 -8.22
CA SER A 30 -15.17 18.23 -7.79
C SER A 30 -14.79 16.79 -8.09
N THR A 31 -15.69 15.85 -7.80
CA THR A 31 -15.47 14.44 -8.13
C THR A 31 -15.41 14.20 -9.64
N VAL A 32 -16.29 14.83 -10.41
CA VAL A 32 -16.27 14.74 -11.88
C VAL A 32 -14.95 15.28 -12.44
N ALA A 33 -14.45 16.41 -11.93
CA ALA A 33 -13.14 16.93 -12.35
C ALA A 33 -12.01 15.95 -12.09
N ILE A 34 -12.03 15.22 -10.96
CA ILE A 34 -11.05 14.17 -10.64
C ILE A 34 -11.18 12.99 -11.58
N GLN A 35 -12.40 12.54 -11.90
CA GLN A 35 -12.64 11.44 -12.87
C GLN A 35 -12.10 11.79 -14.27
N GLU A 36 -12.37 13.01 -14.76
CA GLU A 36 -11.87 13.45 -16.06
C GLU A 36 -10.34 13.60 -16.08
N SER A 37 -9.76 14.15 -14.99
CA SER A 37 -8.31 14.27 -14.85
C SER A 37 -7.63 12.89 -14.84
N TYR A 38 -8.23 11.89 -14.20
CA TYR A 38 -7.74 10.51 -14.20
C TYR A 38 -7.79 9.89 -15.60
N LYS A 39 -8.90 10.01 -16.33
CA LYS A 39 -8.98 9.53 -17.73
C LYS A 39 -7.96 10.23 -18.62
N LYS A 40 -7.75 11.53 -18.43
CA LYS A 40 -6.72 12.29 -19.14
C LYS A 40 -5.31 11.78 -18.82
N LEU A 41 -5.00 11.50 -17.54
CA LEU A 41 -3.73 10.88 -17.17
C LEU A 41 -3.51 9.57 -17.93
N ILE A 42 -4.46 8.64 -17.88
CA ILE A 42 -4.37 7.35 -18.56
C ILE A 42 -4.12 7.53 -20.06
N ALA A 43 -4.89 8.39 -20.74
CA ALA A 43 -4.71 8.67 -22.16
C ALA A 43 -3.31 9.22 -22.45
N THR A 44 -2.83 10.16 -21.63
CA THR A 44 -1.48 10.72 -21.78
C THR A 44 -0.40 9.65 -21.62
N LEU A 45 -0.51 8.76 -20.63
CA LEU A 45 0.44 7.65 -20.44
C LEU A 45 0.48 6.71 -21.65
N PHE A 46 -0.67 6.41 -22.25
CA PHE A 46 -0.72 5.62 -23.49
C PHE A 46 -0.07 6.36 -24.67
N GLN A 47 -0.30 7.65 -24.85
CA GLN A 47 0.35 8.45 -25.88
C GLN A 47 1.88 8.48 -25.72
N LEU A 48 2.36 8.67 -24.48
CA LEU A 48 3.79 8.64 -24.16
C LEU A 48 4.45 7.27 -24.43
N THR A 49 3.64 6.21 -24.52
CA THR A 49 4.11 4.85 -24.88
C THR A 49 3.77 4.44 -26.32
N GLY A 50 3.46 5.40 -27.20
CA GLY A 50 3.35 5.21 -28.64
C GLY A 50 1.94 5.01 -29.20
N SER A 51 0.87 5.08 -28.39
CA SER A 51 -0.49 5.05 -28.91
C SER A 51 -0.87 6.40 -29.55
N ASN A 52 -1.60 6.37 -30.65
CA ASN A 52 -2.21 7.59 -31.19
C ASN A 52 -3.33 8.10 -30.26
N ALA A 53 -3.79 9.34 -30.46
CA ALA A 53 -4.74 10.00 -29.59
C ALA A 53 -6.10 9.25 -29.48
N ILE A 54 -6.59 8.69 -30.59
CA ILE A 54 -7.87 7.98 -30.62
C ILE A 54 -7.77 6.68 -29.82
N GLU A 55 -6.72 5.91 -30.05
CA GLU A 55 -6.45 4.66 -29.34
C GLU A 55 -6.22 4.91 -27.83
N ALA A 56 -5.44 5.93 -27.49
CA ALA A 56 -5.17 6.30 -26.11
C ALA A 56 -6.46 6.67 -25.36
N GLN A 57 -7.36 7.42 -25.98
CA GLN A 57 -8.66 7.76 -25.38
C GLN A 57 -9.56 6.53 -25.23
N LYS A 58 -9.58 5.63 -26.23
CA LYS A 58 -10.30 4.36 -26.15
C LYS A 58 -9.78 3.51 -24.99
N ASN A 59 -8.47 3.39 -24.84
CA ASN A 59 -7.81 2.65 -23.77
C ASN A 59 -8.09 3.27 -22.40
N ALA A 60 -8.10 4.60 -22.29
CA ALA A 60 -8.45 5.29 -21.04
C ALA A 60 -9.89 4.99 -20.59
N ASN A 61 -10.84 5.04 -21.51
CA ASN A 61 -12.22 4.69 -21.22
C ASN A 61 -12.38 3.21 -20.82
N LEU A 62 -11.64 2.31 -21.47
CA LEU A 62 -11.62 0.89 -21.14
C LEU A 62 -11.12 0.66 -19.72
N VAL A 63 -9.96 1.22 -19.35
CA VAL A 63 -9.38 1.10 -18.01
C VAL A 63 -10.33 1.65 -16.97
N TYR A 64 -10.87 2.86 -17.17
CA TYR A 64 -11.85 3.46 -16.27
C TYR A 64 -13.10 2.59 -16.08
N SER A 65 -13.56 1.92 -17.15
CA SER A 65 -14.70 1.00 -17.08
C SER A 65 -14.40 -0.24 -16.26
N ILE A 66 -13.19 -0.81 -16.37
CA ILE A 66 -12.75 -1.96 -15.56
C ILE A 66 -12.65 -1.55 -14.09
N ASP A 67 -11.99 -0.42 -13.80
CA ASP A 67 -11.90 0.14 -12.45
C ASP A 67 -13.29 0.30 -11.82
N LYS A 68 -14.23 0.91 -12.56
CA LYS A 68 -15.59 1.14 -12.09
C LYS A 68 -16.32 -0.17 -11.78
N GLN A 69 -16.13 -1.21 -12.59
CA GLN A 69 -16.69 -2.53 -12.34
C GLN A 69 -16.10 -3.17 -11.07
N LEU A 70 -14.79 -3.04 -10.84
CA LEU A 70 -14.15 -3.46 -9.58
C LEU A 70 -14.68 -2.65 -8.39
N ALA A 71 -14.78 -1.32 -8.54
CA ALA A 71 -15.25 -0.41 -7.50
C ALA A 71 -16.66 -0.71 -6.99
N VAL A 72 -17.53 -1.33 -7.80
CA VAL A 72 -18.89 -1.78 -7.37
C VAL A 72 -18.80 -2.70 -6.16
N SER A 73 -17.83 -3.61 -6.15
CA SER A 73 -17.65 -4.62 -5.10
C SER A 73 -16.75 -4.18 -3.94
N HIS A 74 -16.12 -3.01 -4.05
CA HIS A 74 -15.28 -2.48 -2.97
C HIS A 74 -16.12 -2.02 -1.78
N LYS A 75 -15.65 -2.27 -0.59
CA LYS A 75 -16.11 -1.61 0.63
C LYS A 75 -15.66 -0.15 0.67
N THR A 76 -16.45 0.69 1.32
CA THR A 76 -16.10 2.08 1.61
C THR A 76 -14.95 2.18 2.62
N ARG A 77 -14.30 3.35 2.70
CA ARG A 77 -13.25 3.61 3.72
C ARG A 77 -13.74 3.41 5.15
N VAL A 78 -15.02 3.65 5.42
CA VAL A 78 -15.62 3.45 6.75
C VAL A 78 -15.75 1.97 7.06
N GLU A 79 -16.29 1.18 6.13
CA GLU A 79 -16.44 -0.28 6.28
C GLU A 79 -15.11 -1.01 6.42
N LEU A 80 -14.04 -0.48 5.80
CA LEU A 80 -12.68 -1.04 5.92
C LEU A 80 -12.09 -0.88 7.33
N ARG A 81 -12.64 -0.01 8.18
CA ARG A 81 -12.17 0.17 9.58
C ARG A 81 -12.67 -0.92 10.52
N ASP A 82 -13.73 -1.63 10.14
CA ASP A 82 -14.25 -2.74 10.93
C ASP A 82 -13.32 -3.96 10.80
N VAL A 83 -12.46 -4.14 11.80
CA VAL A 83 -11.46 -5.22 11.80
C VAL A 83 -12.12 -6.60 11.81
N GLN A 84 -13.25 -6.77 12.50
CA GLN A 84 -13.95 -8.05 12.59
C GLN A 84 -14.64 -8.39 11.26
N ALA A 85 -15.36 -7.44 10.67
CA ALA A 85 -16.02 -7.62 9.37
C ALA A 85 -15.03 -7.83 8.20
N ASN A 86 -13.75 -7.45 8.38
CA ASN A 86 -12.66 -7.64 7.41
C ASN A 86 -11.71 -8.80 7.78
N TYR A 87 -12.09 -9.64 8.76
CA TYR A 87 -11.36 -10.85 9.10
C TYR A 87 -12.16 -12.10 8.69
N ASN A 88 -11.84 -12.63 7.52
CA ASN A 88 -12.48 -13.79 6.93
C ASN A 88 -11.40 -14.83 6.58
N LYS A 89 -10.98 -15.63 7.57
CA LYS A 89 -9.99 -16.70 7.36
C LYS A 89 -10.62 -17.81 6.52
N MET A 90 -10.00 -18.13 5.41
CA MET A 90 -10.48 -19.12 4.45
C MET A 90 -9.35 -20.07 4.05
N ALA A 91 -9.67 -21.35 3.87
CA ALA A 91 -8.70 -22.31 3.35
C ALA A 91 -8.39 -22.00 1.87
N VAL A 92 -7.13 -22.15 1.46
CA VAL A 92 -6.69 -21.91 0.07
C VAL A 92 -7.41 -22.85 -0.90
N THR A 93 -7.69 -24.08 -0.48
CA THR A 93 -8.46 -25.06 -1.28
C THR A 93 -9.90 -24.63 -1.52
N ASP A 94 -10.53 -23.99 -0.54
CA ASP A 94 -11.89 -23.44 -0.68
C ASP A 94 -11.92 -22.22 -1.58
N LEU A 95 -10.91 -21.35 -1.45
CA LEU A 95 -10.72 -20.21 -2.34
C LEU A 95 -10.50 -20.63 -3.79
N ALA A 96 -9.68 -21.64 -4.04
CA ALA A 96 -9.45 -22.17 -5.39
C ALA A 96 -10.74 -22.73 -6.01
N ARG A 97 -11.57 -23.39 -5.23
CA ARG A 97 -12.89 -23.86 -5.70
C ARG A 97 -13.88 -22.73 -5.95
N ARG A 98 -13.90 -21.72 -5.07
CA ARG A 98 -14.82 -20.57 -5.16
C ARG A 98 -14.44 -19.60 -6.27
N HIS A 99 -13.14 -19.40 -6.49
CA HIS A 99 -12.59 -18.42 -7.43
C HIS A 99 -11.60 -19.09 -8.41
N PRO A 100 -12.07 -19.99 -9.29
CA PRO A 100 -11.17 -20.79 -10.14
C PRO A 100 -10.39 -19.98 -11.18
N ASN A 101 -10.74 -18.72 -11.44
CA ASN A 101 -10.04 -17.86 -12.40
C ASN A 101 -8.93 -17.01 -11.74
N ILE A 102 -8.73 -17.09 -10.41
CA ILE A 102 -7.71 -16.26 -9.71
C ILE A 102 -6.37 -16.98 -9.58
N GLY A 103 -6.34 -18.33 -9.59
CA GLY A 103 -5.08 -19.08 -9.45
C GLY A 103 -4.42 -18.91 -8.07
N TRP A 104 -5.19 -19.06 -6.98
CA TRP A 104 -4.74 -18.81 -5.61
C TRP A 104 -3.49 -19.59 -5.20
N VAL A 105 -3.41 -20.85 -5.62
CA VAL A 105 -2.28 -21.73 -5.24
C VAL A 105 -1.00 -21.22 -5.89
N GLU A 106 -1.03 -21.00 -7.20
CA GLU A 106 0.11 -20.50 -7.98
C GLU A 106 0.52 -19.11 -7.52
N LEU A 107 -0.44 -18.23 -7.20
CA LEU A 107 -0.17 -16.89 -6.70
C LEU A 107 0.60 -16.95 -5.36
N LEU A 108 0.13 -17.73 -4.40
CA LEU A 108 0.78 -17.85 -3.10
C LEU A 108 2.16 -18.49 -3.21
N GLN A 109 2.33 -19.47 -4.09
CA GLN A 109 3.65 -20.07 -4.37
C GLN A 109 4.64 -19.05 -4.93
N HIS A 110 4.22 -18.23 -5.91
CA HIS A 110 5.07 -17.16 -6.47
C HIS A 110 5.43 -16.08 -5.45
N LEU A 111 4.52 -15.82 -4.50
CA LEU A 111 4.77 -14.90 -3.39
C LEU A 111 5.62 -15.51 -2.25
N GLY A 112 6.02 -16.78 -2.36
CA GLY A 112 6.76 -17.49 -1.31
C GLY A 112 5.92 -17.76 -0.05
N ALA A 113 4.61 -17.61 -0.11
CA ALA A 113 3.71 -17.81 1.02
C ALA A 113 3.28 -19.30 1.10
N GLN A 114 3.98 -20.05 1.95
CA GLN A 114 3.61 -21.44 2.26
C GLN A 114 2.54 -21.45 3.36
N THR A 115 1.26 -21.44 2.98
CA THR A 115 0.14 -21.43 3.90
C THR A 115 -1.04 -22.21 3.36
N ASP A 116 -1.79 -22.84 4.24
CA ASP A 116 -3.06 -23.53 3.93
C ASP A 116 -4.29 -22.64 4.02
N SER A 117 -4.16 -21.47 4.65
CA SER A 117 -5.24 -20.52 4.86
C SER A 117 -4.75 -19.08 4.85
N ILE A 118 -5.60 -18.18 4.36
CA ILE A 118 -5.35 -16.73 4.32
C ILE A 118 -6.56 -15.95 4.85
N ASN A 119 -6.35 -14.72 5.27
CA ASN A 119 -7.45 -13.79 5.53
C ASN A 119 -7.86 -13.09 4.23
N VAL A 120 -9.12 -13.27 3.83
CA VAL A 120 -9.72 -12.55 2.70
C VAL A 120 -10.55 -11.39 3.25
N GLY A 121 -9.99 -10.19 3.24
CA GLY A 121 -10.63 -9.03 3.86
C GLY A 121 -12.00 -8.69 3.27
N GLN A 122 -12.15 -8.81 1.95
CA GLN A 122 -13.38 -8.47 1.24
C GLN A 122 -13.77 -9.60 0.28
N PRO A 123 -14.47 -10.65 0.73
CA PRO A 123 -14.83 -11.81 -0.11
C PRO A 123 -15.64 -11.41 -1.35
N ALA A 124 -16.58 -10.47 -1.23
CA ALA A 124 -17.40 -10.00 -2.34
C ALA A 124 -16.57 -9.38 -3.48
N TYR A 125 -15.44 -8.72 -3.16
CA TYR A 125 -14.51 -8.22 -4.17
C TYR A 125 -13.89 -9.38 -4.98
N TYR A 126 -13.48 -10.46 -4.32
CA TYR A 126 -12.88 -11.61 -5.00
C TYR A 126 -13.90 -12.42 -5.81
N ASP A 127 -15.17 -12.47 -5.36
CA ASP A 127 -16.27 -13.02 -6.19
C ASP A 127 -16.44 -12.20 -7.48
N ALA A 128 -16.45 -10.87 -7.38
CA ALA A 128 -16.54 -9.97 -8.53
C ALA A 128 -15.31 -10.08 -9.45
N LEU A 129 -14.10 -10.04 -8.88
CA LEU A 129 -12.85 -10.19 -9.64
C LEU A 129 -12.83 -11.51 -10.41
N ASN A 130 -13.18 -12.63 -9.77
CA ASN A 130 -13.25 -13.94 -10.43
C ASN A 130 -14.21 -13.93 -11.62
N LYS A 131 -15.37 -13.26 -11.50
CA LYS A 131 -16.32 -13.08 -12.60
C LYS A 131 -15.73 -12.21 -13.73
N LEU A 132 -15.09 -11.09 -13.39
CA LEU A 132 -14.49 -10.17 -14.35
C LEU A 132 -13.33 -10.83 -15.10
N LEU A 133 -12.50 -11.62 -14.44
CA LEU A 133 -11.43 -12.40 -15.08
C LEU A 133 -11.95 -13.37 -16.14
N LYS A 134 -13.15 -13.92 -15.93
CA LYS A 134 -13.82 -14.79 -16.92
C LYS A 134 -14.47 -14.03 -18.05
N THR A 135 -15.03 -12.83 -17.79
CA THR A 135 -15.90 -12.13 -18.75
C THR A 135 -15.19 -11.06 -19.56
N ILE A 136 -14.14 -10.44 -19.03
CA ILE A 136 -13.36 -9.43 -19.74
C ILE A 136 -12.30 -10.11 -20.59
N PRO A 137 -12.19 -9.79 -21.89
CA PRO A 137 -11.17 -10.34 -22.79
C PRO A 137 -9.75 -10.09 -22.27
N ILE A 138 -8.86 -11.07 -22.44
CA ILE A 138 -7.46 -10.98 -21.99
C ILE A 138 -6.72 -9.75 -22.56
N GLN A 139 -7.05 -9.31 -23.76
CA GLN A 139 -6.44 -8.11 -24.36
C GLN A 139 -6.78 -6.85 -23.57
N ASN A 140 -7.99 -6.77 -22.99
CA ASN A 140 -8.41 -5.65 -22.16
C ASN A 140 -7.66 -5.65 -20.81
N TRP A 141 -7.43 -6.82 -20.23
CA TRP A 141 -6.57 -6.96 -19.05
C TRP A 141 -5.12 -6.57 -19.34
N LYS A 142 -4.58 -6.88 -20.51
CA LYS A 142 -3.24 -6.42 -20.92
C LYS A 142 -3.16 -4.89 -20.99
N VAL A 143 -4.18 -4.23 -21.55
CA VAL A 143 -4.26 -2.76 -21.56
C VAL A 143 -4.32 -2.20 -20.14
N TYR A 144 -5.17 -2.78 -19.29
CA TYR A 144 -5.32 -2.42 -17.88
C TYR A 144 -3.99 -2.56 -17.12
N LEU A 145 -3.34 -3.71 -17.18
CA LEU A 145 -2.08 -3.95 -16.49
C LEU A 145 -0.94 -3.07 -17.01
N LYS A 146 -0.91 -2.80 -18.34
CA LYS A 146 0.10 -1.90 -18.94
C LYS A 146 0.06 -0.51 -18.29
N VAL A 147 -1.12 0.11 -18.18
CA VAL A 147 -1.21 1.46 -17.60
C VAL A 147 -0.93 1.48 -16.11
N TYR A 148 -1.33 0.46 -15.37
CA TYR A 148 -0.99 0.35 -13.94
C TYR A 148 0.52 0.18 -13.72
N SER A 149 1.20 -0.60 -14.56
CA SER A 149 2.66 -0.73 -14.53
C SER A 149 3.37 0.59 -14.83
N ILE A 150 2.93 1.31 -15.86
CA ILE A 150 3.50 2.63 -16.20
C ILE A 150 3.19 3.65 -15.08
N GLY A 151 1.96 3.69 -14.60
CA GLY A 151 1.51 4.61 -13.55
C GLY A 151 2.29 4.41 -12.24
N ARG A 152 2.59 3.16 -11.90
CA ARG A 152 3.39 2.81 -10.71
C ARG A 152 4.75 3.51 -10.67
N TYR A 153 5.37 3.63 -11.83
CA TYR A 153 6.72 4.18 -11.96
C TYR A 153 6.77 5.56 -12.62
N SER A 154 5.63 6.18 -12.87
CA SER A 154 5.56 7.42 -13.66
C SER A 154 6.37 8.58 -13.08
N GLU A 155 6.56 8.64 -11.77
CA GLU A 155 7.41 9.64 -11.10
C GLU A 155 8.91 9.33 -11.19
N ASP A 156 9.27 8.08 -11.52
CA ASP A 156 10.64 7.62 -11.69
C ASP A 156 11.07 7.54 -13.16
N LEU A 157 10.15 7.85 -14.09
CA LEU A 157 10.39 7.88 -15.53
C LEU A 157 10.83 9.28 -16.02
N SER A 158 10.86 9.48 -17.33
CA SER A 158 11.26 10.74 -17.95
C SER A 158 10.27 11.89 -17.65
N LYS A 159 10.74 13.15 -17.84
CA LYS A 159 9.95 14.36 -17.52
C LYS A 159 8.50 14.37 -18.01
N PRO A 160 8.17 13.89 -19.24
CA PRO A 160 6.77 13.86 -19.69
C PRO A 160 5.84 13.01 -18.81
N PHE A 161 6.31 11.85 -18.32
CA PHE A 161 5.55 11.00 -17.41
C PHE A 161 5.34 11.66 -16.06
N VAL A 162 6.41 12.24 -15.51
CA VAL A 162 6.37 13.01 -14.26
C VAL A 162 5.40 14.20 -14.36
N ALA A 163 5.40 14.91 -15.48
CA ALA A 163 4.49 16.03 -15.71
C ALA A 163 3.02 15.56 -15.81
N ALA A 164 2.76 14.46 -16.54
CA ALA A 164 1.42 13.89 -16.65
C ALA A 164 0.84 13.49 -15.27
N SER A 165 1.63 12.81 -14.44
CA SER A 165 1.24 12.42 -13.10
C SER A 165 1.00 13.63 -12.19
N PHE A 166 1.80 14.68 -12.33
CA PHE A 166 1.63 15.89 -11.54
C PHE A 166 0.35 16.64 -11.89
N GLU A 167 -0.04 16.72 -13.17
CA GLU A 167 -1.31 17.33 -13.57
C GLU A 167 -2.53 16.64 -12.92
N TYR A 168 -2.51 15.33 -12.77
CA TYR A 168 -3.53 14.60 -12.00
C TYR A 168 -3.44 14.90 -10.50
N THR A 169 -2.24 14.87 -9.93
CA THR A 169 -2.00 15.16 -8.51
C THR A 169 -2.51 16.54 -8.12
N LYS A 170 -2.34 17.56 -8.96
CA LYS A 170 -2.90 18.92 -8.74
C LYS A 170 -4.40 18.90 -8.50
N VAL A 171 -5.14 18.13 -9.28
CA VAL A 171 -6.60 18.06 -9.18
C VAL A 171 -7.04 17.30 -7.93
N VAL A 172 -6.32 16.22 -7.59
CA VAL A 172 -6.70 15.36 -6.44
C VAL A 172 -6.29 15.97 -5.09
N SER A 173 -5.10 16.55 -5.01
CA SER A 173 -4.52 17.04 -3.75
C SER A 173 -4.56 18.55 -3.56
N GLY A 174 -4.84 19.32 -4.63
CA GLY A 174 -4.73 20.79 -4.62
C GLY A 174 -3.29 21.31 -4.62
N GLN A 175 -2.28 20.46 -4.78
CA GLN A 175 -0.88 20.87 -4.81
C GLN A 175 -0.58 21.72 -6.04
N ALA A 176 -0.34 23.01 -5.86
CA ALA A 176 -0.15 23.97 -6.98
C ALA A 176 1.20 23.84 -7.69
N VAL A 177 2.26 23.51 -6.94
CA VAL A 177 3.65 23.51 -7.45
C VAL A 177 4.30 22.14 -7.22
N GLN A 178 4.97 21.65 -8.24
CA GLN A 178 5.72 20.41 -8.17
C GLN A 178 6.99 20.58 -7.29
N LYS A 179 7.30 19.57 -6.49
CA LYS A 179 8.57 19.55 -5.73
C LYS A 179 9.76 19.70 -6.68
N SER A 180 10.80 20.37 -6.22
CA SER A 180 12.06 20.48 -6.93
C SER A 180 12.69 19.09 -7.19
N ARG A 181 13.59 18.99 -8.17
CA ARG A 181 14.31 17.73 -8.43
C ARG A 181 15.06 17.25 -7.19
N GLY A 182 15.70 18.15 -6.45
CA GLY A 182 16.44 17.81 -5.22
C GLY A 182 15.53 17.18 -4.17
N GLU A 183 14.37 17.77 -3.91
CA GLU A 183 13.39 17.24 -2.95
C GLU A 183 12.83 15.88 -3.39
N LYS A 184 12.59 15.68 -4.69
CA LYS A 184 12.14 14.38 -5.23
C LYS A 184 13.20 13.31 -5.06
N MET A 185 14.47 13.61 -5.38
CA MET A 185 15.55 12.66 -5.22
C MET A 185 15.81 12.32 -3.75
N ALA A 186 15.74 13.29 -2.85
CA ALA A 186 15.82 13.03 -1.42
C ALA A 186 14.66 12.10 -0.95
N SER A 187 13.43 12.36 -1.43
CA SER A 187 12.28 11.48 -1.14
C SER A 187 12.46 10.09 -1.74
N ALA A 188 13.03 9.96 -2.93
CA ALA A 188 13.30 8.65 -3.55
C ALA A 188 14.34 7.86 -2.73
N VAL A 189 15.43 8.49 -2.29
CA VAL A 189 16.42 7.83 -1.42
C VAL A 189 15.76 7.37 -0.12
N ASP A 190 14.92 8.21 0.50
CA ASP A 190 14.20 7.86 1.73
C ASP A 190 13.23 6.69 1.51
N ASN A 191 12.50 6.67 0.41
CA ASN A 191 11.54 5.62 0.09
C ASN A 191 12.20 4.26 -0.20
N TYR A 192 13.29 4.25 -0.95
CA TYR A 192 13.92 3.01 -1.43
C TYR A 192 15.08 2.51 -0.55
N LEU A 193 15.82 3.43 0.09
CA LEU A 193 16.99 3.16 0.91
C LEU A 193 16.90 3.79 2.31
N GLY A 194 15.68 4.00 2.83
CA GLY A 194 15.40 4.79 4.02
C GLY A 194 16.19 4.39 5.26
N GLU A 195 16.37 3.11 5.56
CA GLU A 195 17.17 2.73 6.73
C GLU A 195 18.69 2.88 6.49
N ALA A 196 19.18 2.77 5.25
CA ALA A 196 20.57 3.09 4.96
C ALA A 196 20.84 4.60 5.15
N LEU A 197 19.94 5.46 4.65
CA LEU A 197 19.97 6.89 4.92
C LEU A 197 19.80 7.19 6.42
N GLY A 198 18.91 6.45 7.08
CA GLY A 198 18.65 6.56 8.52
C GLY A 198 19.88 6.33 9.38
N GLN A 199 20.77 5.40 9.01
CA GLN A 199 22.03 5.17 9.71
C GLN A 199 22.93 6.42 9.69
N LEU A 200 23.04 7.08 8.52
CA LEU A 200 23.82 8.30 8.38
C LEU A 200 23.21 9.46 9.19
N TYR A 201 21.88 9.59 9.14
CA TYR A 201 21.14 10.60 9.90
C TYR A 201 21.33 10.42 11.41
N VAL A 202 21.14 9.20 11.91
CA VAL A 202 21.28 8.87 13.33
C VAL A 202 22.69 9.15 13.83
N LYS A 203 23.72 8.72 13.10
CA LYS A 203 25.12 8.98 13.43
C LYS A 203 25.40 10.47 13.66
N LYS A 204 24.70 11.34 12.91
CA LYS A 204 24.93 12.80 12.99
C LYS A 204 24.01 13.52 13.97
N TYR A 205 22.74 13.10 14.09
CA TYR A 205 21.71 13.91 14.72
C TYR A 205 21.00 13.24 15.90
N PHE A 206 21.18 11.94 16.12
CA PHE A 206 20.47 11.21 17.17
C PHE A 206 21.38 10.25 17.94
N SER A 207 22.02 10.74 19.00
CA SER A 207 22.99 9.98 19.80
C SER A 207 22.32 8.80 20.55
N GLU A 208 23.12 7.80 20.92
CA GLU A 208 22.68 6.71 21.80
C GLU A 208 22.13 7.21 23.15
N ASP A 209 22.72 8.28 23.70
CA ASP A 209 22.23 8.87 24.95
C ASP A 209 20.83 9.48 24.77
N ALA A 210 20.53 10.09 23.60
CA ALA A 210 19.19 10.56 23.30
C ALA A 210 18.20 9.38 23.25
N LYS A 211 18.56 8.25 22.61
CA LYS A 211 17.74 7.02 22.60
C LYS A 211 17.50 6.48 24.02
N LYS A 212 18.56 6.40 24.84
CA LYS A 212 18.47 5.96 26.24
C LYS A 212 17.55 6.85 27.08
N ARG A 213 17.68 8.17 26.95
CA ARG A 213 16.81 9.14 27.65
C ARG A 213 15.34 8.99 27.25
N MET A 214 15.06 8.82 25.95
CA MET A 214 13.70 8.56 25.46
C MET A 214 13.14 7.26 25.98
N LEU A 215 13.94 6.18 26.06
CA LEU A 215 13.52 4.91 26.65
C LEU A 215 13.19 5.07 28.15
N VAL A 216 13.98 5.84 28.89
CA VAL A 216 13.69 6.17 30.32
C VAL A 216 12.36 6.90 30.41
N LEU A 217 12.11 7.91 29.57
CA LEU A 217 10.83 8.64 29.52
C LEU A 217 9.65 7.69 29.27
N VAL A 218 9.74 6.84 28.25
CA VAL A 218 8.67 5.89 27.90
C VAL A 218 8.44 4.87 29.02
N ASN A 219 9.53 4.40 29.66
CA ASN A 219 9.42 3.51 30.82
C ASN A 219 8.73 4.19 32.03
N ASN A 220 9.00 5.46 32.27
CA ASN A 220 8.34 6.22 33.34
C ASN A 220 6.86 6.46 33.03
N LEU A 221 6.52 6.75 31.76
CA LEU A 221 5.11 6.81 31.32
C LEU A 221 4.40 5.46 31.54
N GLN A 222 5.03 4.35 31.20
CA GLN A 222 4.46 3.02 31.40
C GLN A 222 4.21 2.74 32.89
N LYS A 223 5.16 3.11 33.80
CA LYS A 223 4.99 3.01 35.24
C LYS A 223 3.84 3.89 35.75
N ALA A 224 3.74 5.13 35.25
CA ALA A 224 2.66 6.04 35.63
C ALA A 224 1.27 5.51 35.18
N TYR A 225 1.17 4.91 33.97
CA TYR A 225 -0.04 4.25 33.53
C TYR A 225 -0.40 3.05 34.41
N ALA A 226 0.57 2.21 34.78
CA ALA A 226 0.32 1.09 35.68
C ALA A 226 -0.23 1.55 37.05
N ALA A 227 0.38 2.61 37.65
CA ALA A 227 -0.11 3.19 38.88
C ALA A 227 -1.51 3.81 38.75
N ARG A 228 -1.82 4.40 37.59
CA ARG A 228 -3.16 4.94 37.32
C ARG A 228 -4.21 3.84 37.18
N ILE A 229 -3.90 2.73 36.49
CA ILE A 229 -4.80 1.56 36.35
C ILE A 229 -5.21 1.03 37.74
N GLU A 230 -4.29 0.97 38.71
CA GLU A 230 -4.60 0.52 40.08
C GLU A 230 -5.68 1.38 40.77
N LYS A 231 -5.70 2.68 40.47
CA LYS A 231 -6.61 3.65 41.12
C LYS A 231 -7.98 3.74 40.42
N LEU A 232 -8.24 3.01 39.32
CA LEU A 232 -9.50 3.07 38.61
C LEU A 232 -10.59 2.30 39.36
N GLU A 233 -11.60 2.98 39.89
CA GLU A 233 -12.68 2.38 40.69
C GLU A 233 -13.66 1.53 39.85
N TRP A 234 -13.82 1.87 38.56
CA TRP A 234 -14.73 1.17 37.63
C TRP A 234 -14.17 -0.15 37.09
N MET A 235 -12.88 -0.44 37.28
CA MET A 235 -12.27 -1.70 36.87
C MET A 235 -12.25 -2.72 38.01
N SER A 236 -12.65 -3.96 37.73
CA SER A 236 -12.45 -5.10 38.65
C SER A 236 -10.96 -5.43 38.81
N THR A 237 -10.60 -6.12 39.89
CA THR A 237 -9.23 -6.56 40.17
C THR A 237 -8.65 -7.38 39.01
N ASP A 238 -9.43 -8.32 38.46
CA ASP A 238 -8.99 -9.16 37.33
C ASP A 238 -8.77 -8.33 36.07
N THR A 239 -9.63 -7.35 35.80
CA THR A 239 -9.48 -6.45 34.65
C THR A 239 -8.22 -5.58 34.80
N LYS A 240 -7.93 -5.07 35.99
CA LYS A 240 -6.68 -4.33 36.28
C LYS A 240 -5.44 -5.19 36.03
N ALA A 241 -5.46 -6.46 36.48
CA ALA A 241 -4.37 -7.40 36.25
C ALA A 241 -4.12 -7.60 34.73
N LYS A 242 -5.18 -7.87 33.97
CA LYS A 242 -5.10 -8.02 32.50
C LYS A 242 -4.67 -6.74 31.78
N ALA A 243 -5.13 -5.58 32.23
CA ALA A 243 -4.72 -4.29 31.67
C ALA A 243 -3.22 -4.04 31.87
N LYS A 244 -2.68 -4.36 33.06
CA LYS A 244 -1.24 -4.26 33.33
C LYS A 244 -0.42 -5.28 32.53
N GLU A 245 -0.88 -6.52 32.42
CA GLU A 245 -0.26 -7.54 31.57
C GLU A 245 -0.10 -7.00 30.15
N LYS A 246 -1.19 -6.47 29.55
CA LYS A 246 -1.19 -5.86 28.24
C LYS A 246 -0.24 -4.64 28.14
N LEU A 247 -0.24 -3.77 29.17
CA LEU A 247 0.62 -2.59 29.23
C LEU A 247 2.11 -2.97 29.18
N PHE A 248 2.51 -3.99 29.93
CA PHE A 248 3.91 -4.43 29.99
C PHE A 248 4.34 -5.29 28.80
N ALA A 249 3.39 -5.89 28.07
CA ALA A 249 3.65 -6.62 26.83
C ALA A 249 3.92 -5.69 25.62
N ILE A 250 3.75 -4.36 25.75
CA ILE A 250 3.99 -3.40 24.65
C ILE A 250 5.48 -3.39 24.28
N THR A 251 5.78 -3.75 23.04
CA THR A 251 7.12 -3.62 22.46
C THR A 251 7.42 -2.15 22.14
N LYS A 252 8.51 -1.62 22.70
CA LYS A 252 8.93 -0.23 22.52
C LYS A 252 9.87 -0.11 21.33
N LYS A 253 9.49 0.71 20.34
CA LYS A 253 10.33 1.02 19.18
C LYS A 253 10.63 2.52 19.20
N ILE A 254 11.81 2.90 19.68
CA ILE A 254 12.20 4.28 19.96
C ILE A 254 13.43 4.66 19.15
N GLY A 255 13.34 5.78 18.42
CA GLY A 255 14.43 6.36 17.66
C GLY A 255 14.73 5.56 16.41
N TYR A 256 15.59 4.58 16.52
CA TYR A 256 16.03 3.75 15.38
C TYR A 256 16.09 2.27 15.77
N PRO A 257 16.02 1.33 14.80
CA PRO A 257 16.01 -0.10 15.07
C PRO A 257 17.36 -0.57 15.63
N ASP A 258 17.34 -1.63 16.46
CA ASP A 258 18.56 -2.24 16.99
C ASP A 258 19.28 -3.07 15.90
N LYS A 259 18.53 -3.57 14.91
CA LYS A 259 19.04 -4.24 13.71
C LYS A 259 18.52 -3.53 12.47
N TRP A 260 19.43 -2.96 11.71
CA TRP A 260 19.13 -2.30 10.46
C TRP A 260 18.82 -3.29 9.35
N LYS A 261 18.04 -2.86 8.37
CA LYS A 261 17.81 -3.64 7.14
C LYS A 261 19.10 -3.76 6.34
N ASP A 262 19.26 -4.92 5.75
CA ASP A 262 20.36 -5.20 4.82
C ASP A 262 20.00 -4.72 3.41
N TYR A 263 20.96 -4.09 2.74
CA TYR A 263 20.86 -3.59 1.38
C TYR A 263 21.89 -4.22 0.42
N ASP A 264 22.61 -5.27 0.83
CA ASP A 264 23.69 -5.88 0.03
C ASP A 264 23.21 -6.43 -1.32
N LYS A 265 21.92 -6.77 -1.42
CA LYS A 265 21.30 -7.22 -2.68
C LYS A 265 20.89 -6.08 -3.62
N VAL A 266 20.95 -4.83 -3.17
CA VAL A 266 20.55 -3.68 -3.98
C VAL A 266 21.75 -3.27 -4.85
N GLN A 267 21.57 -3.39 -6.16
CA GLN A 267 22.56 -2.92 -7.12
C GLN A 267 22.24 -1.48 -7.51
N ILE A 268 23.24 -0.60 -7.40
CA ILE A 268 23.15 0.81 -7.75
C ILE A 268 24.16 1.14 -8.83
N ASP A 269 23.66 1.64 -9.94
CA ASP A 269 24.47 2.17 -11.06
C ASP A 269 24.19 3.68 -11.21
N ARG A 270 25.26 4.47 -11.44
CA ARG A 270 25.16 5.93 -11.51
C ARG A 270 24.30 6.43 -12.67
N ASP A 271 24.33 5.72 -13.78
CA ASP A 271 23.73 6.16 -15.05
C ASP A 271 22.37 5.50 -15.33
N HIS A 272 21.97 4.52 -14.50
CA HIS A 272 20.76 3.70 -14.69
C HIS A 272 19.75 3.89 -13.56
N TYR A 273 19.16 5.10 -13.47
CA TYR A 273 18.27 5.48 -12.36
C TYR A 273 17.06 4.54 -12.20
N PHE A 274 16.36 4.21 -13.30
CA PHE A 274 15.16 3.37 -13.24
C PHE A 274 15.49 1.94 -12.79
N GLU A 275 16.58 1.37 -13.26
CA GLU A 275 17.07 0.06 -12.86
C GLU A 275 17.42 0.01 -11.37
N ASN A 276 17.95 1.10 -10.82
CA ASN A 276 18.18 1.25 -9.37
C ASN A 276 16.88 1.15 -8.58
N ILE A 277 15.82 1.82 -9.05
CA ILE A 277 14.49 1.76 -8.43
C ILE A 277 13.93 0.34 -8.46
N VAL A 278 14.06 -0.36 -9.60
CA VAL A 278 13.62 -1.76 -9.76
C VAL A 278 14.42 -2.68 -8.83
N SER A 279 15.75 -2.53 -8.78
CA SER A 279 16.62 -3.31 -7.90
C SER A 279 16.26 -3.13 -6.42
N ALA A 280 16.11 -1.88 -5.97
CA ALA A 280 15.76 -1.57 -4.59
C ALA A 280 14.35 -2.09 -4.22
N SER A 281 13.37 -1.95 -5.12
CA SER A 281 12.01 -2.47 -4.95
C SER A 281 12.00 -4.00 -4.86
N GLY A 282 12.75 -4.68 -5.73
CA GLY A 282 12.88 -6.14 -5.73
C GLY A 282 13.54 -6.66 -4.45
N ALA A 283 14.61 -6.01 -3.98
CA ALA A 283 15.26 -6.35 -2.72
C ALA A 283 14.34 -6.13 -1.51
N ALA A 284 13.53 -5.07 -1.53
CA ALA A 284 12.54 -4.81 -0.47
C ALA A 284 11.43 -5.88 -0.43
N TYR A 285 11.01 -6.37 -1.59
CA TYR A 285 10.02 -7.44 -1.71
C TYR A 285 10.52 -8.79 -1.19
N GLN A 286 11.83 -9.10 -1.35
CA GLN A 286 12.44 -10.36 -0.92
C GLN A 286 12.79 -10.44 0.57
N ARG A 287 12.66 -9.35 1.33
CA ARG A 287 12.89 -9.29 2.79
C ARG A 287 11.69 -9.75 3.59
#